data_a79823ebbcbfa1d6f3cafcfd3230c6ee
#
_entry.id   a79823ebbcbfa1d6f3cafcfd3230c6ee
#
_cell.length_a   1.000
_cell.length_b   1.000
_cell.length_c   1.000
_cell.angle_alpha   90.00
_cell.angle_beta   90.00
_cell.angle_gamma   90.00
#
_symmetry.space_group_name_H-M   'P 1'
#
loop_
_entity.id
_entity.type
_entity.pdbx_description
1 polymer ?
#
loop_
_entity_poly.entity_id
_entity_poly.type
_entity_poly.pdbx_seq_one_letter_code
_entity_poly.pdbx_strand_id
1 'polypeptide(L)'
;SLVFDQLNQGISLLHIQDINTLELEDFGKTGNYIERQVSRWTKQYFDSETEKIDSMHKLIEWLPKRIPKQKYVSIVHGDYRLDNVVFDNNDNNIAILDWELSTIGDPLADFGYHCLLWHIAKIDNDVAKGLGIPNEDEYLKKYLSRTKMQLDSDWEFYIIFSLFKVAGICQGILGRVRDGTAAS
;
A
#
# COMPACT_ATOMS: atom_id res chain seq x y z
N SER A 1 3.33 19.88 3.15
CA SER A 1 3.56 20.53 1.84
C SER A 1 2.38 20.31 0.92
N LEU A 2 2.32 21.08 -0.16
CA LEU A 2 1.31 20.92 -1.19
C LEU A 2 1.40 19.53 -1.85
N VAL A 3 2.61 19.03 -2.11
CA VAL A 3 2.84 17.71 -2.69
C VAL A 3 2.16 16.59 -1.89
N PHE A 4 2.36 16.54 -0.57
CA PHE A 4 1.69 15.54 0.26
C PHE A 4 0.17 15.70 0.30
N ASP A 5 -0.32 16.93 0.18
CA ASP A 5 -1.75 17.17 0.07
C ASP A 5 -2.33 16.64 -1.23
N GLN A 6 -1.64 16.86 -2.35
CA GLN A 6 -1.98 16.35 -3.66
C GLN A 6 -1.90 14.82 -3.74
N LEU A 7 -0.89 14.20 -3.11
CA LEU A 7 -0.81 12.73 -2.98
C LEU A 7 -2.03 12.18 -2.24
N ASN A 8 -2.36 12.75 -1.09
CA ASN A 8 -3.52 12.34 -0.31
C ASN A 8 -4.83 12.54 -1.08
N GLN A 9 -4.96 13.65 -1.81
CA GLN A 9 -6.12 13.92 -2.64
C GLN A 9 -6.24 12.92 -3.80
N GLY A 10 -5.14 12.64 -4.51
CA GLY A 10 -5.13 11.72 -5.65
C GLY A 10 -5.60 10.31 -5.27
N ILE A 11 -5.01 9.73 -4.23
CA ILE A 11 -5.41 8.38 -3.75
C ILE A 11 -6.84 8.40 -3.17
N SER A 12 -7.25 9.49 -2.51
CA SER A 12 -8.63 9.61 -2.01
C SER A 12 -9.64 9.64 -3.16
N LEU A 13 -9.36 10.39 -4.22
CA LEU A 13 -10.21 10.47 -5.41
C LEU A 13 -10.32 9.12 -6.11
N LEU A 14 -9.23 8.36 -6.17
CA LEU A 14 -9.25 6.99 -6.70
C LEU A 14 -10.17 6.09 -5.87
N HIS A 15 -10.03 6.14 -4.55
CA HIS A 15 -10.72 5.23 -3.63
C HIS A 15 -12.22 5.51 -3.44
N ILE A 16 -12.72 6.70 -3.81
CA ILE A 16 -14.15 7.02 -3.76
C ILE A 16 -14.89 6.77 -5.08
N GLN A 17 -14.18 6.30 -6.11
CA GLN A 17 -14.84 5.99 -7.38
C GLN A 17 -15.79 4.81 -7.22
N ASP A 18 -16.96 4.91 -7.82
CA ASP A 18 -17.94 3.83 -7.88
C ASP A 18 -17.59 2.89 -9.05
N ILE A 19 -17.20 1.66 -8.71
CA ILE A 19 -16.80 0.62 -9.66
C ILE A 19 -17.93 0.28 -10.66
N ASN A 20 -19.19 0.33 -10.21
CA ASN A 20 -20.32 0.03 -11.07
C ASN A 20 -20.56 1.16 -12.08
N THR A 21 -20.46 2.42 -11.64
CA THR A 21 -20.59 3.58 -12.54
C THR A 21 -19.48 3.61 -13.60
N LEU A 22 -18.31 3.05 -13.28
CA LEU A 22 -17.17 2.97 -14.20
C LEU A 22 -17.15 1.68 -15.03
N GLU A 23 -18.14 0.79 -14.86
CA GLU A 23 -18.22 -0.52 -15.54
C GLU A 23 -16.93 -1.36 -15.33
N LEU A 24 -16.42 -1.40 -14.08
CA LEU A 24 -15.17 -2.08 -13.72
C LEU A 24 -15.39 -3.29 -12.80
N GLU A 25 -16.58 -3.88 -12.79
CA GLU A 25 -16.92 -5.02 -11.92
C GLU A 25 -16.06 -6.26 -12.21
N ASP A 26 -15.57 -6.40 -13.42
CA ASP A 26 -14.69 -7.49 -13.85
C ASP A 26 -13.18 -7.16 -13.76
N PHE A 27 -12.82 -5.92 -13.38
CA PHE A 27 -11.44 -5.49 -13.22
C PHE A 27 -10.69 -6.21 -12.09
N GLY A 28 -11.41 -6.85 -11.17
CA GLY A 28 -10.84 -7.63 -10.09
C GLY A 28 -11.88 -8.36 -9.24
N LYS A 29 -11.41 -9.22 -8.35
CA LYS A 29 -12.29 -9.95 -7.43
C LYS A 29 -12.65 -9.09 -6.23
N THR A 30 -13.94 -8.88 -5.99
CA THR A 30 -14.46 -8.24 -4.78
C THR A 30 -14.32 -9.17 -3.56
N GLY A 31 -14.14 -8.59 -2.38
CA GLY A 31 -14.08 -9.31 -1.10
C GLY A 31 -12.76 -10.08 -0.85
N ASN A 32 -12.45 -10.30 0.41
CA ASN A 32 -11.28 -11.05 0.90
C ASN A 32 -9.95 -10.61 0.28
N TYR A 33 -9.80 -9.31 -0.02
CA TYR A 33 -8.62 -8.79 -0.68
C TYR A 33 -7.34 -9.08 0.13
N ILE A 34 -7.32 -8.71 1.40
CA ILE A 34 -6.15 -8.88 2.27
C ILE A 34 -5.81 -10.37 2.44
N GLU A 35 -6.80 -11.25 2.62
CA GLU A 35 -6.58 -12.71 2.68
C GLU A 35 -5.86 -13.25 1.45
N ARG A 36 -6.35 -12.86 0.25
CA ARG A 36 -5.71 -13.26 -1.01
C ARG A 36 -4.29 -12.73 -1.14
N GLN A 37 -4.05 -11.48 -0.72
CA GLN A 37 -2.73 -10.88 -0.75
C GLN A 37 -1.78 -11.54 0.25
N VAL A 38 -2.21 -11.82 1.48
CA VAL A 38 -1.41 -12.55 2.48
C VAL A 38 -1.03 -13.92 1.94
N SER A 39 -2.00 -14.67 1.37
CA SER A 39 -1.73 -15.98 0.77
C SER A 39 -0.73 -15.90 -0.39
N ARG A 40 -0.92 -14.92 -1.30
CA ARG A 40 -0.02 -14.69 -2.44
C ARG A 40 1.41 -14.40 -1.99
N TRP A 41 1.59 -13.44 -1.07
CA TRP A 41 2.90 -13.01 -0.62
C TRP A 41 3.59 -14.05 0.26
N THR A 42 2.83 -14.83 1.03
CA THR A 42 3.33 -16.00 1.77
C THR A 42 3.92 -17.05 0.81
N LYS A 43 3.14 -17.39 -0.24
CA LYS A 43 3.63 -18.33 -1.26
C LYS A 43 4.89 -17.81 -1.94
N GLN A 44 4.89 -16.54 -2.39
CA GLN A 44 6.06 -15.93 -3.04
C GLN A 44 7.29 -15.90 -2.13
N TYR A 45 7.11 -15.62 -0.84
CA TYR A 45 8.21 -15.64 0.14
C TYR A 45 8.84 -17.04 0.22
N PHE A 46 8.04 -18.07 0.42
CA PHE A 46 8.58 -19.45 0.50
C PHE A 46 9.20 -19.93 -0.81
N ASP A 47 8.60 -19.61 -1.95
CA ASP A 47 9.15 -19.97 -3.27
C ASP A 47 10.54 -19.33 -3.51
N SER A 48 10.82 -18.20 -2.89
CA SER A 48 12.05 -17.42 -3.06
C SER A 48 12.96 -17.39 -1.83
N GLU A 49 12.60 -18.08 -0.75
CA GLU A 49 13.35 -18.04 0.52
C GLU A 49 14.80 -18.46 0.30
N THR A 50 15.74 -17.58 0.65
CA THR A 50 17.19 -17.81 0.58
C THR A 50 17.76 -18.24 1.92
N GLU A 51 17.18 -17.72 2.98
CA GLU A 51 17.50 -18.09 4.36
C GLU A 51 16.25 -17.91 5.22
N LYS A 52 16.15 -18.66 6.31
CA LYS A 52 15.02 -18.56 7.22
C LYS A 52 15.09 -17.27 8.05
N ILE A 53 14.10 -16.41 7.89
CA ILE A 53 13.93 -15.20 8.70
C ILE A 53 12.77 -15.44 9.69
N ASP A 54 13.10 -15.68 10.96
CA ASP A 54 12.11 -16.03 11.99
C ASP A 54 10.99 -14.99 12.16
N SER A 55 11.27 -13.70 11.98
CA SER A 55 10.25 -12.66 12.04
C SER A 55 9.23 -12.78 10.89
N MET A 56 9.67 -13.16 9.68
CA MET A 56 8.77 -13.40 8.54
C MET A 56 7.88 -14.62 8.80
N HIS A 57 8.44 -15.71 9.30
CA HIS A 57 7.65 -16.91 9.66
C HIS A 57 6.59 -16.58 10.71
N LYS A 58 6.93 -15.78 11.74
CA LYS A 58 5.97 -15.30 12.75
C LYS A 58 4.86 -14.45 12.13
N LEU A 59 5.18 -13.55 11.19
CA LEU A 59 4.19 -12.73 10.48
C LEU A 59 3.26 -13.58 9.61
N ILE A 60 3.78 -14.58 8.92
CA ILE A 60 3.00 -15.53 8.11
C ILE A 60 1.95 -16.26 8.97
N GLU A 61 2.30 -16.61 10.21
CA GLU A 61 1.36 -17.25 11.15
C GLU A 61 0.40 -16.27 11.82
N TRP A 62 0.81 -15.01 12.00
CA TRP A 62 0.08 -14.00 12.74
C TRP A 62 -0.96 -13.30 11.89
N LEU A 63 -0.60 -12.91 10.65
CA LEU A 63 -1.45 -12.10 9.77
C LEU A 63 -2.82 -12.75 9.50
N PRO A 64 -2.92 -14.05 9.10
CA PRO A 64 -4.22 -14.65 8.79
C PRO A 64 -5.22 -14.66 9.94
N LYS A 65 -4.72 -14.64 11.19
CA LYS A 65 -5.55 -14.69 12.40
C LYS A 65 -6.09 -13.31 12.81
N ARG A 66 -5.67 -12.24 12.12
CA ARG A 66 -5.95 -10.84 12.51
C ARG A 66 -6.45 -9.98 11.36
N ILE A 67 -6.75 -10.57 10.21
CA ILE A 67 -7.30 -9.85 9.06
C ILE A 67 -8.60 -9.16 9.49
N PRO A 68 -8.70 -7.84 9.38
CA PRO A 68 -9.93 -7.12 9.67
C PRO A 68 -11.00 -7.50 8.65
N LYS A 69 -12.26 -7.43 9.07
CA LYS A 69 -13.38 -7.60 8.15
C LYS A 69 -13.33 -6.49 7.10
N GLN A 70 -13.18 -6.86 5.83
CA GLN A 70 -13.21 -5.90 4.73
C GLN A 70 -14.55 -5.16 4.70
N LYS A 71 -14.52 -3.85 4.85
CA LYS A 71 -15.69 -2.98 4.88
C LYS A 71 -15.90 -2.22 3.58
N TYR A 72 -14.81 -1.89 2.90
CA TYR A 72 -14.81 -1.10 1.70
C TYR A 72 -14.23 -1.89 0.52
N VAL A 73 -14.73 -1.59 -0.66
CA VAL A 73 -14.27 -2.15 -1.92
C VAL A 73 -14.08 -0.99 -2.89
N SER A 74 -12.90 -0.88 -3.49
CA SER A 74 -12.56 0.23 -4.37
C SER A 74 -11.56 -0.23 -5.43
N ILE A 75 -11.32 0.63 -6.42
CA ILE A 75 -10.14 0.53 -7.26
C ILE A 75 -8.92 0.83 -6.37
N VAL A 76 -7.96 -0.06 -6.32
CA VAL A 76 -6.68 0.13 -5.64
C VAL A 76 -5.56 0.18 -6.66
N HIS A 77 -4.58 1.05 -6.43
CA HIS A 77 -3.42 1.19 -7.29
C HIS A 77 -2.42 0.04 -7.10
N GLY A 78 -2.23 -0.38 -5.85
CA GLY A 78 -1.32 -1.46 -5.49
C GLY A 78 0.15 -1.06 -5.32
N ASP A 79 0.57 0.08 -5.86
CA ASP A 79 1.91 0.67 -5.69
C ASP A 79 1.87 2.21 -5.73
N TYR A 80 0.92 2.82 -5.00
CA TYR A 80 0.78 4.27 -4.97
C TYR A 80 1.90 4.90 -4.13
N ARG A 81 2.86 5.53 -4.81
CA ARG A 81 4.05 6.16 -4.22
C ARG A 81 4.35 7.47 -4.92
N LEU A 82 5.18 8.32 -4.29
CA LEU A 82 5.59 9.61 -4.83
C LEU A 82 6.17 9.52 -6.25
N ASP A 83 7.00 8.52 -6.50
CA ASP A 83 7.66 8.28 -7.78
C ASP A 83 6.71 7.78 -8.89
N ASN A 84 5.49 7.35 -8.53
CA ASN A 84 4.43 6.98 -9.47
C ASN A 84 3.41 8.10 -9.70
N VAL A 85 3.70 9.33 -9.25
CA VAL A 85 2.82 10.49 -9.44
C VAL A 85 3.57 11.62 -10.13
N VAL A 86 2.97 12.16 -11.17
CA VAL A 86 3.51 13.30 -11.92
C VAL A 86 2.89 14.60 -11.42
N PHE A 87 3.74 15.59 -11.14
CA PHE A 87 3.33 16.90 -10.69
C PHE A 87 3.65 17.96 -11.75
N ASP A 88 2.81 18.99 -11.84
CA ASP A 88 3.12 20.18 -12.62
C ASP A 88 4.06 21.13 -11.85
N ASN A 89 4.43 22.26 -12.47
CA ASN A 89 5.29 23.28 -11.87
C ASN A 89 4.68 23.99 -10.64
N ASN A 90 3.40 23.75 -10.34
CA ASN A 90 2.67 24.29 -9.19
C ASN A 90 2.37 23.22 -8.16
N ASP A 91 3.07 22.07 -8.20
CA ASP A 91 2.89 20.91 -7.34
C ASP A 91 1.48 20.28 -7.42
N ASN A 92 0.71 20.48 -8.48
CA ASN A 92 -0.54 19.76 -8.68
C ASN A 92 -0.28 18.36 -9.23
N ASN A 93 -0.95 17.36 -8.68
CA ASN A 93 -0.97 16.00 -9.25
C ASN A 93 -1.73 16.02 -10.57
N ILE A 94 -1.04 15.73 -11.66
CA ILE A 94 -1.58 15.72 -13.02
C ILE A 94 -1.68 14.33 -13.64
N ALA A 95 -0.97 13.34 -13.12
CA ALA A 95 -1.08 11.96 -13.57
C ALA A 95 -0.60 10.98 -12.50
N ILE A 96 -1.18 9.79 -12.51
CA ILE A 96 -0.75 8.62 -11.74
C ILE A 96 -0.27 7.59 -12.75
N LEU A 97 0.91 7.03 -12.53
CA LEU A 97 1.61 6.11 -13.41
C LEU A 97 1.65 4.71 -12.80
N ASP A 98 2.01 3.70 -13.62
CA ASP A 98 2.33 2.34 -13.18
C ASP A 98 1.13 1.58 -12.57
N TRP A 99 0.09 1.42 -13.37
CA TRP A 99 -1.17 0.77 -12.99
C TRP A 99 -1.13 -0.77 -13.07
N GLU A 100 0.02 -1.40 -13.32
CA GLU A 100 0.12 -2.85 -13.56
C GLU A 100 -0.31 -3.71 -12.36
N LEU A 101 -0.27 -3.18 -11.14
CA LEU A 101 -0.71 -3.85 -9.92
C LEU A 101 -2.14 -3.47 -9.51
N SER A 102 -2.81 -2.62 -10.28
CA SER A 102 -4.14 -2.14 -9.95
C SER A 102 -5.19 -3.25 -10.06
N THR A 103 -6.19 -3.16 -9.21
CA THR A 103 -7.31 -4.14 -9.16
C THR A 103 -8.45 -3.59 -8.30
N ILE A 104 -9.50 -4.38 -8.13
CA ILE A 104 -10.51 -4.15 -7.10
C ILE A 104 -9.99 -4.71 -5.77
N GLY A 105 -9.96 -3.87 -4.72
CA GLY A 105 -9.35 -4.25 -3.45
C GLY A 105 -9.87 -3.49 -2.23
N ASP A 106 -9.07 -3.54 -1.16
CA ASP A 106 -9.31 -2.82 0.07
C ASP A 106 -8.54 -1.49 0.06
N PRO A 107 -9.24 -0.34 0.02
CA PRO A 107 -8.59 0.98 -0.05
C PRO A 107 -7.74 1.31 1.18
N LEU A 108 -8.06 0.78 2.37
CA LEU A 108 -7.25 0.99 3.56
C LEU A 108 -5.91 0.25 3.47
N ALA A 109 -5.88 -0.92 2.82
CA ALA A 109 -4.65 -1.65 2.57
C ALA A 109 -3.75 -0.93 1.55
N ASP A 110 -4.33 -0.31 0.52
CA ASP A 110 -3.59 0.48 -0.47
C ASP A 110 -3.05 1.77 0.15
N PHE A 111 -3.86 2.46 0.96
CA PHE A 111 -3.42 3.65 1.69
C PHE A 111 -2.34 3.30 2.74
N GLY A 112 -2.43 2.13 3.41
CA GLY A 112 -1.39 1.63 4.32
C GLY A 112 -0.06 1.41 3.61
N TYR A 113 -0.08 0.90 2.39
CA TYR A 113 1.12 0.77 1.57
C TYR A 113 1.73 2.13 1.22
N HIS A 114 0.92 3.10 0.86
CA HIS A 114 1.36 4.48 0.62
C HIS A 114 1.99 5.11 1.86
N CYS A 115 1.49 4.80 3.06
CA CYS A 115 2.01 5.34 4.32
C CYS A 115 3.33 4.68 4.78
N LEU A 116 3.89 3.70 4.07
CA LEU A 116 5.16 3.06 4.46
C LEU A 116 6.34 4.03 4.56
N LEU A 117 6.27 5.20 3.91
CA LEU A 117 7.30 6.24 4.00
C LEU A 117 7.67 6.55 5.46
N TRP A 118 6.66 6.69 6.34
CA TRP A 118 6.86 7.02 7.76
C TRP A 118 7.56 5.91 8.55
N HIS A 119 7.46 4.66 8.08
CA HIS A 119 8.01 3.48 8.78
C HIS A 119 9.34 2.99 8.22
N ILE A 120 9.62 3.22 6.94
CA ILE A 120 10.82 2.70 6.27
C ILE A 120 11.92 3.77 6.21
N ALA A 121 11.57 5.02 5.91
CA ALA A 121 12.55 6.06 5.63
C ALA A 121 13.33 6.53 6.86
N LYS A 122 12.86 6.26 8.10
CA LYS A 122 13.47 6.69 9.37
C LYS A 122 13.88 8.17 9.34
N ILE A 123 13.04 9.01 8.73
CA ILE A 123 13.29 10.44 8.61
C ILE A 123 13.13 11.07 10.00
N ASP A 124 14.14 11.80 10.44
CA ASP A 124 14.07 12.59 11.66
C ASP A 124 12.88 13.57 11.60
N ASN A 125 12.19 13.77 12.73
CA ASN A 125 10.98 14.61 12.79
C ASN A 125 11.25 16.06 12.40
N ASP A 126 12.41 16.63 12.74
CA ASP A 126 12.74 17.99 12.38
C ASP A 126 13.06 18.11 10.88
N VAL A 127 13.73 17.09 10.32
CA VAL A 127 13.96 16.97 8.88
C VAL A 127 12.63 16.81 8.15
N ALA A 128 11.75 15.93 8.60
CA ALA A 128 10.42 15.72 8.02
C ALA A 128 9.63 17.04 8.01
N LYS A 129 9.61 17.75 9.12
CA LYS A 129 8.96 19.07 9.25
C LYS A 129 9.58 20.10 8.32
N GLY A 130 10.91 20.15 8.20
CA GLY A 130 11.62 21.04 7.29
C GLY A 130 11.30 20.78 5.82
N LEU A 131 11.06 19.53 5.44
CA LEU A 131 10.64 19.09 4.10
C LEU A 131 9.13 19.24 3.88
N GLY A 132 8.37 19.65 4.89
CA GLY A 132 6.92 19.74 4.82
C GLY A 132 6.20 18.39 4.74
N ILE A 133 6.84 17.30 5.21
CA ILE A 133 6.21 15.99 5.35
C ILE A 133 5.26 16.04 6.54
N PRO A 134 3.96 15.76 6.37
CA PRO A 134 2.99 15.82 7.47
C PRO A 134 3.23 14.70 8.48
N ASN A 135 2.67 14.85 9.67
CA ASN A 135 2.55 13.75 10.62
C ASN A 135 1.61 12.67 10.06
N GLU A 136 1.92 11.38 10.27
CA GLU A 136 1.13 10.25 9.74
C GLU A 136 -0.32 10.27 10.22
N ASP A 137 -0.55 10.54 11.51
CA ASP A 137 -1.91 10.58 12.08
C ASP A 137 -2.76 11.68 11.44
N GLU A 138 -2.18 12.86 11.21
CA GLU A 138 -2.87 13.97 10.51
C GLU A 138 -3.14 13.61 9.05
N TYR A 139 -2.20 12.91 8.42
CA TYR A 139 -2.31 12.48 7.04
C TYR A 139 -3.41 11.43 6.87
N LEU A 140 -3.48 10.45 7.78
CA LEU A 140 -4.54 9.45 7.84
C LEU A 140 -5.91 10.10 8.10
N LYS A 141 -6.02 10.99 9.09
CA LYS A 141 -7.26 11.72 9.37
C LYS A 141 -7.77 12.48 8.15
N LYS A 142 -6.86 13.08 7.39
CA LYS A 142 -7.21 13.81 6.17
C LYS A 142 -7.75 12.89 5.08
N TYR A 143 -7.13 11.74 4.88
CA TYR A 143 -7.60 10.70 3.96
C TYR A 143 -9.00 10.20 4.35
N LEU A 144 -9.20 9.83 5.61
CA LEU A 144 -10.50 9.37 6.12
C LEU A 144 -11.59 10.44 5.98
N SER A 145 -11.23 11.72 6.20
CA SER A 145 -12.16 12.85 5.99
C SER A 145 -12.55 13.02 4.53
N ARG A 146 -11.62 12.84 3.57
CA ARG A 146 -11.87 12.96 2.13
C ARG A 146 -12.71 11.81 1.60
N THR A 147 -12.41 10.59 2.01
CA THR A 147 -13.08 9.37 1.56
C THR A 147 -14.38 9.08 2.29
N LYS A 148 -14.63 9.74 3.44
CA LYS A 148 -15.72 9.43 4.39
C LYS A 148 -15.67 8.01 4.94
N MET A 149 -14.53 7.35 4.83
CA MET A 149 -14.32 6.02 5.40
C MET A 149 -14.09 6.12 6.91
N GLN A 150 -14.42 5.03 7.60
CA GLN A 150 -14.18 4.86 9.03
C GLN A 150 -13.17 3.74 9.23
N LEU A 151 -12.23 3.97 10.12
CA LEU A 151 -11.27 2.97 10.53
C LEU A 151 -11.82 2.25 11.78
N ASP A 152 -12.40 1.07 11.59
CA ASP A 152 -12.99 0.25 12.68
C ASP A 152 -11.98 -0.78 13.23
N SER A 153 -10.79 -0.85 12.66
CA SER A 153 -9.71 -1.76 13.00
C SER A 153 -8.46 -1.00 13.36
N ASP A 154 -7.49 -1.73 13.87
CA ASP A 154 -6.18 -1.21 14.20
C ASP A 154 -5.43 -0.78 12.94
N TRP A 155 -5.02 0.49 12.86
CA TRP A 155 -4.26 1.03 11.73
C TRP A 155 -2.92 0.29 11.54
N GLU A 156 -2.29 -0.07 12.64
CA GLU A 156 -1.03 -0.81 12.63
C GLU A 156 -1.13 -2.12 11.85
N PHE A 157 -2.31 -2.77 11.79
CA PHE A 157 -2.48 -3.97 10.98
C PHE A 157 -2.17 -3.69 9.50
N TYR A 158 -2.67 -2.60 8.93
CA TYR A 158 -2.47 -2.25 7.52
C TYR A 158 -1.00 -1.90 7.23
N ILE A 159 -0.32 -1.28 8.18
CA ILE A 159 1.12 -1.00 8.09
C ILE A 159 1.93 -2.30 8.15
N ILE A 160 1.64 -3.18 9.11
CA ILE A 160 2.32 -4.49 9.25
C ILE A 160 2.10 -5.35 8.00
N PHE A 161 0.86 -5.39 7.48
CA PHE A 161 0.55 -6.08 6.23
C PHE A 161 1.36 -5.51 5.04
N SER A 162 1.48 -4.20 4.95
CA SER A 162 2.22 -3.53 3.89
C SER A 162 3.73 -3.79 4.00
N LEU A 163 4.29 -3.78 5.21
CA LEU A 163 5.68 -4.17 5.47
C LEU A 163 5.94 -5.63 5.09
N PHE A 164 5.01 -6.53 5.41
CA PHE A 164 5.08 -7.94 5.01
C PHE A 164 5.10 -8.09 3.48
N LYS A 165 4.25 -7.35 2.76
CA LYS A 165 4.24 -7.31 1.29
C LYS A 165 5.61 -6.89 0.75
N VAL A 166 6.17 -5.78 1.25
CA VAL A 166 7.49 -5.27 0.82
C VAL A 166 8.59 -6.28 1.11
N ALA A 167 8.59 -6.90 2.30
CA ALA A 167 9.55 -7.95 2.64
C ALA A 167 9.46 -9.15 1.67
N GLY A 168 8.25 -9.56 1.29
CA GLY A 168 8.02 -10.60 0.27
C GLY A 168 8.55 -10.20 -1.11
N ILE A 169 8.40 -8.93 -1.50
CA ILE A 169 8.96 -8.37 -2.76
C ILE A 169 10.50 -8.43 -2.71
N CYS A 170 11.11 -7.93 -1.63
CA CYS A 170 12.57 -7.91 -1.45
C CYS A 170 13.14 -9.34 -1.48
N GLN A 171 12.48 -10.29 -0.80
CA GLN A 171 12.88 -11.70 -0.83
C GLN A 171 12.78 -12.27 -2.25
N GLY A 172 11.75 -11.92 -3.01
CA GLY A 172 11.63 -12.33 -4.42
C GLY A 172 12.78 -11.80 -5.30
N ILE A 173 13.27 -10.58 -5.03
CA ILE A 173 14.44 -10.02 -5.71
C ILE A 173 15.69 -10.83 -5.35
N LEU A 174 15.93 -11.10 -4.07
CA LEU A 174 17.05 -11.93 -3.60
C LEU A 174 17.01 -13.34 -4.20
N GLY A 175 15.83 -13.96 -4.28
CA GLY A 175 15.65 -15.26 -4.93
C GLY A 175 16.08 -15.23 -6.40
N ARG A 176 15.66 -14.21 -7.16
CA ARG A 176 16.07 -14.04 -8.57
C ARG A 176 17.59 -13.82 -8.71
N VAL A 177 18.20 -13.07 -7.79
CA VAL A 177 19.68 -12.91 -7.76
C VAL A 177 20.36 -14.26 -7.55
N ARG A 178 19.91 -15.05 -6.56
CA ARG A 178 20.42 -16.41 -6.31
C ARG A 178 20.31 -17.30 -7.54
N ASP A 179 19.20 -17.22 -8.25
CA ASP A 179 18.89 -18.07 -9.42
C ASP A 179 19.49 -17.52 -10.73
N GLY A 180 20.19 -16.39 -10.69
CA GLY A 180 20.80 -15.76 -11.86
C GLY A 180 19.79 -15.18 -12.87
N THR A 181 18.56 -14.95 -12.46
CA THR A 181 17.44 -14.44 -13.30
C THR A 181 17.08 -12.99 -12.99
N ALA A 182 17.81 -12.31 -12.10
CA ALA A 182 17.62 -10.89 -11.84
C ALA A 182 18.02 -10.08 -13.10
N ALA A 183 17.17 -9.14 -13.51
CA ALA A 183 17.56 -8.13 -14.49
C ALA A 183 18.68 -7.26 -13.88
N SER A 184 19.75 -7.06 -14.67
CA SER A 184 20.89 -6.19 -14.31
C SER A 184 20.48 -4.72 -14.36
#